data_a0b2047bd54cb98cf1256629c07543d3
#
_entry.id   a0b2047bd54cb98cf1256629c07543d3
#
_cell.length_a   1.000
_cell.length_b   1.000
_cell.length_c   1.000
_cell.angle_alpha   90.00
_cell.angle_beta   90.00
_cell.angle_gamma   90.00
#
_symmetry.space_group_name_H-M   'P 1'
#
loop_
_entity.id
_entity.type
_entity.pdbx_description
1 polymer ?
#
loop_
_entity_poly.entity_id
_entity_poly.type
_entity_poly.pdbx_seq_one_letter_code
_entity_poly.pdbx_strand_id
1 'polypeptide(L)'
;SEEAEANSLWIIDTAAAYIEANGKADPFGGVRAGFEALPEAERRERAAALAGTIRGIASTDKPMVGHFADSDVVLDFLASDRAPELAALGTSCPDHFLRTKVKPLILDLPVTASLDEQIARLHELHAEYRADYQAYYDAHATAESPAIRGADPLIVLVPGIGMFSYGANKQTARVAGEFYVNAINVMRGAEALSTYSPISDAEKFDIEYWALEEAKLQRMPKPKSHQGRIAFVTGAASGIGKAIATRLAAEGACVVIADLDLEKAQAAAAELGNTDVAIGVAANVADADAIQAALNDAVLAFGGVDLVVNNAGLSLSKPLLETTEKDWDLQHDVMAKGSFLVSKAAARVLIDQKLGGDIIYISSKNSVFAGPNNIAYSATKADQAHQVRLLAVELGEFGIRVNGINPDGVVRGSGIFASGWGANRAATYGVAEEDLGQFYANRTILKREVVPENVAD
;
A
#
# COMPACT_ATOMS: atom_id res chain seq x y z
N SER A 1 -10.33 -35.68 -17.54
CA SER A 1 -11.56 -36.26 -18.12
C SER A 1 -12.71 -36.03 -17.18
N GLU A 2 -13.93 -36.05 -17.66
CA GLU A 2 -15.18 -35.90 -16.85
C GLU A 2 -15.24 -36.93 -15.70
N GLU A 3 -14.77 -38.14 -15.94
CA GLU A 3 -14.70 -39.18 -14.92
C GLU A 3 -13.68 -38.85 -13.80
N ALA A 4 -12.55 -38.28 -14.12
CA ALA A 4 -11.56 -37.85 -13.10
C ALA A 4 -12.10 -36.67 -12.27
N GLU A 5 -12.82 -35.75 -12.90
CA GLU A 5 -13.49 -34.64 -12.21
C GLU A 5 -14.59 -35.18 -11.28
N ALA A 6 -15.46 -36.04 -11.78
CA ALA A 6 -16.54 -36.65 -10.99
C ALA A 6 -16.01 -37.41 -9.78
N ASN A 7 -14.93 -38.20 -9.95
CA ASN A 7 -14.30 -38.91 -8.86
C ASN A 7 -13.66 -37.97 -7.83
N SER A 8 -13.05 -36.88 -8.27
CA SER A 8 -12.48 -35.87 -7.36
C SER A 8 -13.57 -35.18 -6.53
N LEU A 9 -14.66 -34.76 -7.18
CA LEU A 9 -15.81 -34.15 -6.49
C LEU A 9 -16.45 -35.13 -5.51
N TRP A 10 -16.65 -36.40 -5.90
CA TRP A 10 -17.19 -37.42 -5.01
C TRP A 10 -16.33 -37.63 -3.75
N ILE A 11 -14.99 -37.64 -3.88
CA ILE A 11 -14.09 -37.76 -2.73
C ILE A 11 -14.24 -36.54 -1.81
N ILE A 12 -14.28 -35.33 -2.38
CA ILE A 12 -14.43 -34.09 -1.63
C ILE A 12 -15.76 -34.06 -0.87
N ASP A 13 -16.86 -34.35 -1.57
CA ASP A 13 -18.20 -34.35 -0.98
C ASP A 13 -18.36 -35.42 0.11
N THR A 14 -17.76 -36.62 -0.10
CA THR A 14 -17.78 -37.70 0.88
C THR A 14 -17.00 -37.31 2.13
N ALA A 15 -15.82 -36.70 1.97
CA ALA A 15 -15.00 -36.23 3.10
C ALA A 15 -15.72 -35.08 3.86
N ALA A 16 -16.29 -34.14 3.15
CA ALA A 16 -17.04 -33.02 3.75
C ALA A 16 -18.23 -33.53 4.57
N ALA A 17 -19.06 -34.41 4.00
CA ALA A 17 -20.19 -35.02 4.69
C ALA A 17 -19.77 -35.84 5.92
N TYR A 18 -18.64 -36.53 5.85
CA TYR A 18 -18.10 -37.26 7.01
C TYR A 18 -17.69 -36.33 8.14
N ILE A 19 -16.98 -35.24 7.80
CA ILE A 19 -16.56 -34.22 8.77
C ILE A 19 -17.77 -33.58 9.42
N GLU A 20 -18.78 -33.20 8.62
CA GLU A 20 -20.01 -32.59 9.12
C GLU A 20 -20.78 -33.53 10.09
N ALA A 21 -20.85 -34.83 9.78
CA ALA A 21 -21.59 -35.80 10.59
C ALA A 21 -20.86 -36.24 11.87
N ASN A 22 -19.52 -36.20 11.89
CA ASN A 22 -18.70 -36.79 12.95
C ASN A 22 -17.79 -35.79 13.65
N GLY A 23 -17.66 -34.58 13.11
CA GLY A 23 -16.76 -33.57 13.63
C GLY A 23 -17.27 -32.91 14.91
N LYS A 24 -16.33 -32.44 15.75
CA LYS A 24 -16.65 -31.58 16.90
C LYS A 24 -17.26 -30.28 16.40
N ALA A 25 -18.27 -29.77 17.10
CA ALA A 25 -18.92 -28.50 16.77
C ALA A 25 -17.96 -27.29 16.94
N ASP A 26 -17.03 -27.38 17.88
CA ASP A 26 -16.03 -26.36 18.15
C ASP A 26 -14.63 -26.96 18.12
N PRO A 27 -14.02 -27.10 16.92
CA PRO A 27 -12.71 -27.76 16.77
C PRO A 27 -11.54 -26.97 17.34
N PHE A 28 -11.67 -25.63 17.47
CA PHE A 28 -10.59 -24.79 17.96
C PHE A 28 -10.70 -24.48 19.47
N GLY A 29 -11.73 -25.02 20.16
CA GLY A 29 -12.05 -24.71 21.55
C GLY A 29 -12.76 -23.38 21.70
N GLY A 30 -12.93 -22.92 22.95
CA GLY A 30 -13.66 -21.70 23.26
C GLY A 30 -12.97 -20.42 22.76
N VAL A 31 -13.73 -19.33 22.91
CA VAL A 31 -13.18 -17.98 22.67
C VAL A 31 -12.32 -17.57 23.85
N ARG A 32 -11.08 -17.22 23.59
CA ARG A 32 -10.11 -16.75 24.59
C ARG A 32 -10.46 -15.33 25.03
N ALA A 33 -10.68 -15.12 26.33
CA ALA A 33 -11.05 -13.82 26.89
C ALA A 33 -10.02 -12.73 26.57
N GLY A 34 -10.47 -11.61 26.02
CA GLY A 34 -9.64 -10.49 25.59
C GLY A 34 -9.05 -10.63 24.17
N PHE A 35 -9.47 -11.66 23.44
CA PHE A 35 -9.02 -11.89 22.05
C PHE A 35 -10.18 -11.95 21.05
N GLU A 36 -11.37 -11.56 21.50
CA GLU A 36 -12.57 -11.47 20.68
C GLU A 36 -12.39 -10.46 19.53
N ALA A 37 -13.08 -10.69 18.42
CA ALA A 37 -13.05 -9.75 17.31
C ALA A 37 -13.63 -8.39 17.72
N LEU A 38 -12.89 -7.32 17.43
CA LEU A 38 -13.38 -5.96 17.58
C LEU A 38 -14.52 -5.67 16.58
N PRO A 39 -15.41 -4.70 16.87
CA PRO A 39 -16.35 -4.20 15.87
C PRO A 39 -15.63 -3.78 14.59
N GLU A 40 -16.23 -3.98 13.42
CA GLU A 40 -15.57 -3.80 12.12
C GLU A 40 -14.87 -2.44 11.97
N ALA A 41 -15.55 -1.35 12.31
CA ALA A 41 -14.99 -0.01 12.18
C ALA A 41 -13.73 0.17 13.06
N GLU A 42 -13.79 -0.26 14.35
CA GLU A 42 -12.66 -0.20 15.27
C GLU A 42 -11.52 -1.12 14.84
N ARG A 43 -11.86 -2.30 14.35
CA ARG A 43 -10.90 -3.29 13.83
C ARG A 43 -10.10 -2.73 12.65
N ARG A 44 -10.79 -2.11 11.68
CA ARG A 44 -10.15 -1.50 10.51
C ARG A 44 -9.29 -0.29 10.88
N GLU A 45 -9.75 0.55 11.81
CA GLU A 45 -8.96 1.67 12.33
C GLU A 45 -7.68 1.18 13.02
N ARG A 46 -7.79 0.18 13.89
CA ARG A 46 -6.64 -0.42 14.59
C ARG A 46 -5.69 -1.11 13.61
N ALA A 47 -6.22 -1.82 12.63
CA ALA A 47 -5.43 -2.44 11.57
C ALA A 47 -4.63 -1.40 10.77
N ALA A 48 -5.27 -0.29 10.38
CA ALA A 48 -4.59 0.80 9.67
C ALA A 48 -3.48 1.43 10.52
N ALA A 49 -3.70 1.62 11.83
CA ALA A 49 -2.70 2.16 12.75
C ALA A 49 -1.47 1.23 12.92
N LEU A 50 -1.65 -0.09 12.85
CA LEU A 50 -0.57 -1.08 12.95
C LEU A 50 0.14 -1.35 11.62
N ALA A 51 -0.52 -1.09 10.48
CA ALA A 51 -0.08 -1.51 9.15
C ALA A 51 1.35 -1.04 8.82
N GLY A 52 1.70 0.21 9.14
CA GLY A 52 3.04 0.76 8.91
C GLY A 52 4.12 -0.05 9.64
N THR A 53 3.96 -0.27 10.93
CA THR A 53 4.88 -1.08 11.75
C THR A 53 4.98 -2.51 11.23
N ILE A 54 3.82 -3.15 10.95
CA ILE A 54 3.81 -4.55 10.46
C ILE A 54 4.50 -4.66 9.10
N ARG A 55 4.28 -3.69 8.20
CA ARG A 55 5.01 -3.66 6.93
C ARG A 55 6.51 -3.47 7.13
N GLY A 56 6.90 -2.62 8.08
CA GLY A 56 8.30 -2.40 8.43
C GLY A 56 9.00 -3.69 8.82
N ILE A 57 8.41 -4.48 9.71
CA ILE A 57 8.97 -5.77 10.14
C ILE A 57 8.92 -6.85 9.04
N ALA A 58 7.97 -6.79 8.11
CA ALA A 58 7.87 -7.72 7.00
C ALA A 58 8.75 -7.34 5.79
N SER A 59 9.49 -6.23 5.87
CA SER A 59 10.22 -5.65 4.73
C SER A 59 11.67 -5.31 5.05
N THR A 60 12.28 -5.87 6.11
CA THR A 60 13.67 -5.53 6.48
C THR A 60 14.68 -6.05 5.46
N ASP A 61 14.41 -7.19 4.82
CA ASP A 61 15.29 -7.78 3.81
C ASP A 61 15.04 -7.19 2.40
N LYS A 62 13.79 -6.85 2.08
CA LYS A 62 13.39 -6.23 0.81
C LYS A 62 12.02 -5.57 0.92
N PRO A 63 11.71 -4.54 0.11
CA PRO A 63 10.39 -3.95 0.09
C PRO A 63 9.30 -4.96 -0.26
N MET A 64 8.24 -5.01 0.53
CA MET A 64 7.09 -5.89 0.34
C MET A 64 5.81 -5.08 0.23
N VAL A 65 4.84 -5.61 -0.52
CA VAL A 65 3.46 -5.13 -0.57
C VAL A 65 2.62 -5.99 0.36
N GLY A 66 1.69 -5.37 1.08
CA GLY A 66 0.81 -6.04 2.01
C GLY A 66 -0.61 -6.25 1.50
N HIS A 67 -1.35 -7.09 2.20
CA HIS A 67 -2.77 -7.31 2.07
C HIS A 67 -3.36 -7.57 3.46
N PHE A 68 -4.42 -6.86 3.80
CA PHE A 68 -5.18 -7.08 5.03
C PHE A 68 -6.42 -7.91 4.75
N ALA A 69 -6.71 -8.89 5.63
CA ALA A 69 -7.88 -9.75 5.59
C ALA A 69 -8.45 -9.96 7.00
N ASP A 70 -9.75 -9.76 7.14
CA ASP A 70 -10.49 -9.89 8.40
C ASP A 70 -11.78 -10.72 8.22
N SER A 71 -11.68 -11.78 7.42
CA SER A 71 -12.79 -12.71 7.21
C SER A 71 -13.13 -13.49 8.49
N ASP A 72 -14.36 -13.97 8.58
CA ASP A 72 -14.82 -14.76 9.74
C ASP A 72 -13.91 -15.95 10.04
N VAL A 73 -13.39 -16.63 9.01
CA VAL A 73 -12.45 -17.75 9.17
C VAL A 73 -11.19 -17.33 9.94
N VAL A 74 -10.66 -16.15 9.62
CA VAL A 74 -9.47 -15.60 10.28
C VAL A 74 -9.81 -15.16 11.70
N LEU A 75 -10.90 -14.44 11.88
CA LEU A 75 -11.31 -13.89 13.18
C LEU A 75 -11.66 -15.00 14.17
N ASP A 76 -12.43 -16.01 13.76
CA ASP A 76 -12.76 -17.18 14.57
C ASP A 76 -11.50 -17.92 15.02
N PHE A 77 -10.57 -18.16 14.11
CA PHE A 77 -9.30 -18.80 14.44
C PHE A 77 -8.52 -17.97 15.47
N LEU A 78 -8.37 -16.68 15.24
CA LEU A 78 -7.58 -15.80 16.10
C LEU A 78 -8.18 -15.62 17.50
N ALA A 79 -9.49 -15.69 17.62
CA ALA A 79 -10.20 -15.61 18.90
C ALA A 79 -10.10 -16.90 19.72
N SER A 80 -9.71 -18.02 19.13
CA SER A 80 -9.78 -19.34 19.75
C SER A 80 -8.64 -19.64 20.73
N ASP A 81 -8.90 -20.55 21.67
CA ASP A 81 -7.91 -21.02 22.65
C ASP A 81 -6.72 -21.72 21.97
N ARG A 82 -6.95 -22.40 20.85
CA ARG A 82 -5.95 -23.18 20.14
C ARG A 82 -5.11 -22.37 19.14
N ALA A 83 -5.46 -21.12 18.85
CA ALA A 83 -4.77 -20.31 17.85
C ALA A 83 -3.25 -20.22 18.05
N PRO A 84 -2.70 -19.94 19.25
CA PRO A 84 -1.25 -19.84 19.43
C PRO A 84 -0.52 -21.16 19.14
N GLU A 85 -1.07 -22.28 19.61
CA GLU A 85 -0.50 -23.61 19.41
C GLU A 85 -0.50 -24.00 17.93
N LEU A 86 -1.67 -23.88 17.28
CA LEU A 86 -1.83 -24.27 15.87
C LEU A 86 -1.03 -23.36 14.93
N ALA A 87 -0.96 -22.07 15.21
CA ALA A 87 -0.13 -21.14 14.46
C ALA A 87 1.36 -21.49 14.56
N ALA A 88 1.84 -21.90 15.75
CA ALA A 88 3.23 -22.31 15.97
C ALA A 88 3.60 -23.58 15.21
N LEU A 89 2.66 -24.50 14.98
CA LEU A 89 2.86 -25.70 14.17
C LEU A 89 3.06 -25.37 12.68
N GLY A 90 2.54 -24.23 12.23
CA GLY A 90 2.63 -23.80 10.83
C GLY A 90 1.71 -24.59 9.90
N THR A 91 1.96 -24.48 8.60
CA THR A 91 1.13 -25.11 7.56
C THR A 91 1.60 -26.54 7.26
N SER A 92 0.71 -27.37 6.68
CA SER A 92 1.00 -28.77 6.32
C SER A 92 1.12 -29.01 4.82
N CYS A 93 0.81 -28.02 3.98
CA CYS A 93 0.82 -28.17 2.54
C CYS A 93 2.13 -27.61 1.94
N PRO A 94 2.82 -28.38 1.07
CA PRO A 94 4.07 -27.96 0.44
C PRO A 94 4.02 -26.60 -0.25
N ASP A 95 2.99 -26.36 -1.06
CA ASP A 95 2.83 -25.09 -1.80
C ASP A 95 2.67 -23.86 -0.88
N HIS A 96 2.25 -24.08 0.36
CA HIS A 96 2.08 -23.01 1.34
C HIS A 96 3.42 -22.43 1.79
N PHE A 97 4.44 -23.24 2.07
CA PHE A 97 5.72 -22.78 2.63
C PHE A 97 6.43 -21.77 1.73
N LEU A 98 6.30 -21.93 0.42
CA LEU A 98 6.86 -20.99 -0.55
C LEU A 98 6.19 -19.62 -0.52
N ARG A 99 4.97 -19.53 0.05
CA ARG A 99 4.12 -18.33 0.07
C ARG A 99 3.94 -17.74 1.46
N THR A 100 3.89 -18.58 2.50
CA THR A 100 3.54 -18.17 3.87
C THR A 100 4.70 -18.28 4.83
N LYS A 101 5.82 -18.87 4.41
CA LYS A 101 6.88 -19.41 5.25
C LYS A 101 6.38 -20.55 6.18
N VAL A 102 7.28 -21.06 7.00
CA VAL A 102 7.03 -22.23 7.86
C VAL A 102 5.90 -21.97 8.85
N LYS A 103 5.87 -20.78 9.45
CA LYS A 103 4.85 -20.36 10.43
C LYS A 103 4.57 -18.86 10.30
N PRO A 104 3.41 -18.37 10.76
CA PRO A 104 3.14 -16.95 10.87
C PRO A 104 3.81 -16.33 12.10
N LEU A 105 3.93 -14.99 12.13
CA LEU A 105 4.09 -14.25 13.37
C LEU A 105 2.70 -13.99 13.95
N ILE A 106 2.48 -14.27 15.22
CA ILE A 106 1.23 -13.99 15.92
C ILE A 106 1.47 -13.03 17.08
N LEU A 107 0.71 -11.92 17.14
CA LEU A 107 0.72 -11.03 18.27
C LEU A 107 0.05 -11.72 19.48
N ASP A 108 0.74 -11.78 20.61
CA ASP A 108 0.30 -12.50 21.81
C ASP A 108 -0.36 -11.61 22.87
N LEU A 109 -0.66 -10.36 22.52
CA LEU A 109 -1.35 -9.41 23.38
C LEU A 109 -2.87 -9.37 23.13
N PRO A 110 -3.69 -9.12 24.19
CA PRO A 110 -5.13 -8.96 24.03
C PRO A 110 -5.48 -7.67 23.30
N VAL A 111 -6.71 -7.58 22.77
CA VAL A 111 -7.23 -6.39 22.07
C VAL A 111 -7.29 -5.15 22.95
N THR A 112 -7.29 -5.32 24.27
CA THR A 112 -7.28 -4.23 25.25
C THR A 112 -5.92 -3.58 25.45
N ALA A 113 -4.85 -4.18 24.95
CA ALA A 113 -3.53 -3.57 24.98
C ALA A 113 -3.52 -2.28 24.15
N SER A 114 -2.79 -1.28 24.62
CA SER A 114 -2.61 -0.03 23.89
C SER A 114 -1.86 -0.25 22.56
N LEU A 115 -2.01 0.70 21.65
CA LEU A 115 -1.30 0.65 20.37
C LEU A 115 0.23 0.59 20.56
N ASP A 116 0.76 1.39 21.50
CA ASP A 116 2.19 1.44 21.80
C ASP A 116 2.72 0.10 22.34
N GLU A 117 1.95 -0.56 23.22
CA GLU A 117 2.29 -1.89 23.73
C GLU A 117 2.29 -2.93 22.60
N GLN A 118 1.28 -2.88 21.70
CA GLN A 118 1.20 -3.77 20.54
C GLN A 118 2.38 -3.56 19.58
N ILE A 119 2.75 -2.31 19.30
CA ILE A 119 3.91 -1.96 18.46
C ILE A 119 5.21 -2.45 19.08
N ALA A 120 5.42 -2.20 20.37
CA ALA A 120 6.62 -2.65 21.08
C ALA A 120 6.74 -4.18 21.03
N ARG A 121 5.62 -4.89 21.32
CA ARG A 121 5.61 -6.36 21.30
C ARG A 121 5.82 -6.94 19.91
N LEU A 122 5.28 -6.30 18.86
CA LEU A 122 5.54 -6.72 17.47
C LEU A 122 7.03 -6.67 17.11
N HIS A 123 7.76 -5.66 17.58
CA HIS A 123 9.22 -5.60 17.36
C HIS A 123 9.98 -6.70 18.11
N GLU A 124 9.58 -7.02 19.35
CA GLU A 124 10.17 -8.13 20.10
C GLU A 124 9.91 -9.46 19.40
N LEU A 125 8.65 -9.74 19.06
CA LEU A 125 8.25 -10.94 18.36
C LEU A 125 8.93 -11.08 16.98
N HIS A 126 9.18 -9.97 16.29
CA HIS A 126 9.93 -10.00 15.03
C HIS A 126 11.38 -10.45 15.25
N ALA A 127 12.05 -9.95 16.29
CA ALA A 127 13.40 -10.37 16.61
C ALA A 127 13.45 -11.87 16.96
N GLU A 128 12.50 -12.34 17.77
CA GLU A 128 12.33 -13.77 18.09
C GLU A 128 12.08 -14.62 16.82
N TYR A 129 11.17 -14.15 15.96
CA TYR A 129 10.82 -14.85 14.71
C TYR A 129 12.03 -15.01 13.78
N ARG A 130 12.83 -13.93 13.62
CA ARG A 130 14.05 -13.99 12.79
C ARG A 130 15.09 -14.95 13.36
N ALA A 131 15.25 -14.97 14.68
CA ALA A 131 16.15 -15.91 15.36
C ALA A 131 15.70 -17.37 15.17
N ASP A 132 14.41 -17.63 15.34
CA ASP A 132 13.81 -18.96 15.12
C ASP A 132 13.96 -19.42 13.66
N TYR A 133 13.74 -18.53 12.71
CA TYR A 133 13.87 -18.86 11.29
C TYR A 133 15.34 -19.13 10.91
N GLN A 134 16.28 -18.37 11.47
CA GLN A 134 17.71 -18.64 11.31
C GLN A 134 18.09 -20.01 11.89
N ALA A 135 17.62 -20.33 13.11
CA ALA A 135 17.87 -21.63 13.74
C ALA A 135 17.27 -22.79 12.92
N TYR A 136 16.07 -22.61 12.39
CA TYR A 136 15.44 -23.58 11.47
C TYR A 136 16.31 -23.80 10.22
N TYR A 137 16.80 -22.73 9.60
CA TYR A 137 17.70 -22.83 8.45
C TYR A 137 18.99 -23.56 8.80
N ASP A 138 19.66 -23.16 9.88
CA ASP A 138 20.96 -23.73 10.31
C ASP A 138 20.86 -25.23 10.70
N ALA A 139 19.71 -25.64 11.23
CA ALA A 139 19.47 -27.04 11.63
C ALA A 139 19.32 -27.99 10.43
N HIS A 140 18.91 -27.50 9.26
CA HIS A 140 18.58 -28.32 8.11
C HIS A 140 19.45 -28.05 6.86
N ALA A 141 20.12 -26.89 6.79
CA ALA A 141 20.97 -26.56 5.66
C ALA A 141 22.20 -27.45 5.54
N THR A 142 22.55 -27.76 4.30
CA THR A 142 23.79 -28.46 3.92
C THR A 142 24.70 -27.53 3.12
N ALA A 143 25.90 -27.94 2.80
CA ALA A 143 26.82 -27.18 1.96
C ALA A 143 26.27 -26.92 0.53
N GLU A 144 25.28 -27.68 0.11
CA GLU A 144 24.65 -27.62 -1.22
C GLU A 144 23.33 -26.83 -1.20
N SER A 145 22.83 -26.47 0.01
CA SER A 145 21.57 -25.74 0.15
C SER A 145 21.70 -24.32 -0.40
N PRO A 146 20.64 -23.79 -1.06
CA PRO A 146 20.56 -22.36 -1.38
C PRO A 146 20.71 -21.49 -0.14
N ALA A 147 21.25 -20.29 -0.29
CA ALA A 147 21.36 -19.32 0.81
C ALA A 147 19.98 -18.97 1.40
N ILE A 148 19.95 -18.60 2.69
CA ILE A 148 18.73 -18.17 3.36
C ILE A 148 18.03 -17.04 2.60
N ARG A 149 16.72 -17.14 2.42
CA ARG A 149 15.91 -16.22 1.61
C ARG A 149 15.15 -15.21 2.45
N GLY A 150 15.86 -14.44 3.26
CA GLY A 150 15.24 -13.49 4.17
C GLY A 150 14.51 -14.18 5.33
N ALA A 151 14.48 -13.53 6.48
CA ALA A 151 13.94 -14.10 7.71
C ALA A 151 12.65 -13.41 8.20
N ASP A 152 12.11 -12.46 7.44
CA ASP A 152 10.92 -11.72 7.84
C ASP A 152 9.64 -12.55 7.68
N PRO A 153 8.62 -12.35 8.54
CA PRO A 153 7.33 -13.01 8.42
C PRO A 153 6.57 -12.55 7.17
N LEU A 154 5.94 -13.47 6.47
CA LEU A 154 5.04 -13.17 5.36
C LEU A 154 3.56 -13.16 5.77
N ILE A 155 3.24 -13.77 6.90
CA ILE A 155 1.91 -13.75 7.51
C ILE A 155 2.06 -13.21 8.93
N VAL A 156 1.30 -12.19 9.25
CA VAL A 156 1.22 -11.61 10.60
C VAL A 156 -0.22 -11.65 11.07
N LEU A 157 -0.45 -12.34 12.16
CA LEU A 157 -1.75 -12.57 12.79
C LEU A 157 -1.92 -11.64 13.96
N VAL A 158 -2.98 -10.84 13.96
CA VAL A 158 -3.30 -9.88 15.02
C VAL A 158 -4.67 -10.24 15.59
N PRO A 159 -4.73 -10.91 16.76
CA PRO A 159 -5.99 -11.32 17.38
C PRO A 159 -6.95 -10.15 17.57
N GLY A 160 -8.24 -10.40 17.32
CA GLY A 160 -9.30 -9.41 17.37
C GLY A 160 -9.33 -8.41 16.23
N ILE A 161 -8.28 -8.39 15.37
CA ILE A 161 -8.12 -7.42 14.28
C ILE A 161 -8.14 -8.13 12.92
N GLY A 162 -7.28 -9.13 12.70
CA GLY A 162 -7.21 -9.82 11.42
C GLY A 162 -5.81 -10.31 11.06
N MET A 163 -5.57 -10.51 9.78
CA MET A 163 -4.34 -11.03 9.20
C MET A 163 -3.75 -10.07 8.18
N PHE A 164 -2.44 -9.86 8.28
CA PHE A 164 -1.66 -9.20 7.23
C PHE A 164 -0.82 -10.24 6.51
N SER A 165 -0.82 -10.19 5.19
CA SER A 165 0.01 -11.03 4.35
C SER A 165 0.86 -10.21 3.40
N TYR A 166 2.08 -10.66 3.11
CA TYR A 166 3.08 -9.90 2.37
C TYR A 166 3.63 -10.65 1.18
N GLY A 167 4.00 -9.92 0.13
CA GLY A 167 4.60 -10.47 -1.08
C GLY A 167 5.37 -9.41 -1.87
N ALA A 168 6.11 -9.85 -2.89
CA ALA A 168 6.86 -8.94 -3.77
C ALA A 168 5.97 -8.01 -4.62
N ASN A 169 4.68 -8.33 -4.72
CA ASN A 169 3.61 -7.52 -5.32
C ASN A 169 2.27 -7.86 -4.65
N LYS A 170 1.25 -7.07 -4.94
CA LYS A 170 -0.07 -7.23 -4.30
C LYS A 170 -0.72 -8.58 -4.56
N GLN A 171 -0.66 -9.09 -5.79
CA GLN A 171 -1.20 -10.41 -6.12
C GLN A 171 -0.55 -11.51 -5.25
N THR A 172 0.77 -11.49 -5.12
CA THR A 172 1.49 -12.47 -4.30
C THR A 172 1.12 -12.34 -2.82
N ALA A 173 0.96 -11.12 -2.31
CA ALA A 173 0.53 -10.88 -0.93
C ALA A 173 -0.87 -11.43 -0.67
N ARG A 174 -1.84 -11.14 -1.55
CA ARG A 174 -3.22 -11.64 -1.46
C ARG A 174 -3.26 -13.17 -1.49
N VAL A 175 -2.57 -13.77 -2.46
CA VAL A 175 -2.50 -15.23 -2.60
C VAL A 175 -1.86 -15.89 -1.36
N ALA A 176 -0.83 -15.28 -0.76
CA ALA A 176 -0.26 -15.77 0.50
C ALA A 176 -1.31 -15.80 1.63
N GLY A 177 -2.14 -14.76 1.73
CA GLY A 177 -3.25 -14.70 2.66
C GLY A 177 -4.30 -15.80 2.39
N GLU A 178 -4.69 -16.00 1.13
CA GLU A 178 -5.63 -17.06 0.72
C GLU A 178 -5.09 -18.46 1.08
N PHE A 179 -3.80 -18.71 0.88
CA PHE A 179 -3.18 -19.94 1.31
C PHE A 179 -3.22 -20.14 2.83
N TYR A 180 -3.03 -19.05 3.59
CA TYR A 180 -3.11 -19.18 5.05
C TYR A 180 -4.55 -19.38 5.53
N VAL A 181 -5.55 -18.76 4.92
CA VAL A 181 -6.98 -19.06 5.15
C VAL A 181 -7.28 -20.54 4.88
N ASN A 182 -6.74 -21.08 3.79
CA ASN A 182 -6.86 -22.51 3.51
C ASN A 182 -6.16 -23.38 4.58
N ALA A 183 -4.99 -22.98 5.07
CA ALA A 183 -4.31 -23.67 6.17
C ALA A 183 -5.17 -23.69 7.45
N ILE A 184 -5.83 -22.58 7.80
CA ILE A 184 -6.78 -22.50 8.92
C ILE A 184 -7.92 -23.52 8.72
N ASN A 185 -8.49 -23.61 7.52
CA ASN A 185 -9.57 -24.57 7.22
C ASN A 185 -9.08 -26.02 7.33
N VAL A 186 -7.85 -26.33 6.92
CA VAL A 186 -7.25 -27.66 7.09
C VAL A 186 -7.05 -27.96 8.58
N MET A 187 -6.54 -27.02 9.37
CA MET A 187 -6.43 -27.16 10.82
C MET A 187 -7.80 -27.42 11.45
N ARG A 188 -8.83 -26.64 11.06
CA ARG A 188 -10.20 -26.81 11.53
C ARG A 188 -10.76 -28.21 11.26
N GLY A 189 -10.59 -28.70 10.04
CA GLY A 189 -11.05 -30.05 9.65
C GLY A 189 -10.31 -31.16 10.41
N ALA A 190 -9.00 -31.03 10.59
CA ALA A 190 -8.19 -31.99 11.32
C ALA A 190 -8.57 -32.02 12.82
N GLU A 191 -8.68 -30.87 13.46
CA GLU A 191 -9.06 -30.75 14.88
C GLU A 191 -10.52 -31.16 15.14
N ALA A 192 -11.38 -31.06 14.15
CA ALA A 192 -12.75 -31.53 14.26
C ALA A 192 -12.83 -33.05 14.46
N LEU A 193 -11.97 -33.81 13.82
CA LEU A 193 -12.00 -35.28 13.83
C LEU A 193 -10.92 -35.91 14.72
N SER A 194 -9.74 -35.28 14.83
CA SER A 194 -8.58 -35.85 15.50
C SER A 194 -7.66 -34.74 16.03
N THR A 195 -6.43 -34.69 15.55
CA THR A 195 -5.41 -33.71 15.92
C THR A 195 -4.68 -33.25 14.65
N TYR A 196 -4.49 -31.95 14.49
CA TYR A 196 -3.67 -31.41 13.41
C TYR A 196 -2.19 -31.78 13.61
N SER A 197 -1.60 -32.33 12.57
CA SER A 197 -0.18 -32.69 12.56
C SER A 197 0.44 -32.21 11.23
N PRO A 198 1.32 -31.22 11.24
CA PRO A 198 2.05 -30.79 10.04
C PRO A 198 3.15 -31.84 9.69
N ILE A 199 3.72 -31.70 8.50
CA ILE A 199 4.95 -32.40 8.14
C ILE A 199 6.13 -31.89 8.98
N SER A 200 7.19 -32.65 9.07
CA SER A 200 8.39 -32.30 9.86
C SER A 200 9.10 -31.06 9.32
N ASP A 201 9.86 -30.39 10.18
CA ASP A 201 10.63 -29.20 9.75
C ASP A 201 11.71 -29.54 8.72
N ALA A 202 12.27 -30.74 8.76
CA ALA A 202 13.19 -31.23 7.72
C ALA A 202 12.50 -31.33 6.35
N GLU A 203 11.30 -31.92 6.30
CA GLU A 203 10.51 -32.01 5.04
C GLU A 203 10.06 -30.60 4.55
N LYS A 204 9.71 -29.72 5.48
CA LYS A 204 9.41 -28.29 5.12
C LYS A 204 10.62 -27.62 4.48
N PHE A 205 11.82 -27.84 5.08
CA PHE A 205 13.07 -27.28 4.57
C PHE A 205 13.41 -27.79 3.18
N ASP A 206 13.30 -29.09 2.94
CA ASP A 206 13.57 -29.74 1.66
C ASP A 206 12.69 -29.17 0.54
N ILE A 207 11.46 -28.80 0.86
CA ILE A 207 10.53 -28.16 -0.07
C ILE A 207 10.86 -26.67 -0.26
N GLU A 208 11.04 -25.93 0.84
CA GLU A 208 11.28 -24.48 0.80
C GLU A 208 12.59 -24.13 0.07
N TYR A 209 13.63 -24.96 0.26
CA TYR A 209 14.95 -24.77 -0.34
C TYR A 209 15.28 -25.74 -1.49
N TRP A 210 14.23 -26.28 -2.12
CA TRP A 210 14.39 -27.19 -3.25
C TRP A 210 15.12 -26.52 -4.44
N ALA A 211 16.15 -27.20 -4.96
CA ALA A 211 17.00 -26.67 -6.02
C ALA A 211 16.24 -26.29 -7.32
N LEU A 212 15.13 -26.98 -7.64
CA LEU A 212 14.31 -26.64 -8.79
C LEU A 212 13.49 -25.34 -8.58
N GLU A 213 13.02 -25.07 -7.37
CA GLU A 213 12.37 -23.80 -7.05
C GLU A 213 13.38 -22.67 -7.09
N GLU A 214 14.61 -22.86 -6.60
CA GLU A 214 15.68 -21.88 -6.73
C GLU A 214 15.99 -21.57 -8.19
N ALA A 215 16.11 -22.60 -9.05
CA ALA A 215 16.32 -22.43 -10.47
C ALA A 215 15.17 -21.69 -11.18
N LYS A 216 13.94 -21.85 -10.71
CA LYS A 216 12.76 -21.12 -11.18
C LYS A 216 12.81 -19.66 -10.76
N LEU A 217 13.15 -19.37 -9.49
CA LEU A 217 13.32 -18.00 -9.00
C LEU A 217 14.39 -17.23 -9.77
N GLN A 218 15.53 -17.87 -10.08
CA GLN A 218 16.62 -17.28 -10.85
C GLN A 218 16.25 -16.96 -12.31
N ARG A 219 15.26 -17.66 -12.86
CA ARG A 219 14.76 -17.42 -14.23
C ARG A 219 13.66 -16.37 -14.30
N MET A 220 13.16 -15.89 -13.17
CA MET A 220 12.13 -14.84 -13.16
C MET A 220 12.67 -13.55 -13.78
N PRO A 221 11.83 -12.78 -14.48
CA PRO A 221 12.20 -11.46 -14.99
C PRO A 221 12.74 -10.59 -13.86
N LYS A 222 13.72 -9.76 -14.16
CA LYS A 222 14.21 -8.77 -13.20
C LYS A 222 13.04 -7.87 -12.74
N PRO A 223 12.97 -7.54 -11.46
CA PRO A 223 11.94 -6.63 -10.95
C PRO A 223 12.01 -5.28 -11.67
N LYS A 224 10.86 -4.68 -11.91
CA LYS A 224 10.77 -3.30 -12.42
C LYS A 224 11.28 -2.33 -11.36
N SER A 225 11.59 -1.10 -11.77
CA SER A 225 12.23 -0.07 -10.93
C SER A 225 11.46 0.26 -9.64
N HIS A 226 10.13 0.18 -9.68
CA HIS A 226 9.23 0.47 -8.55
C HIS A 226 8.45 -0.75 -8.04
N GLN A 227 8.87 -1.95 -8.43
CA GLN A 227 8.23 -3.16 -7.90
C GLN A 227 8.39 -3.26 -6.38
N GLY A 228 7.30 -3.57 -5.68
CA GLY A 228 7.26 -3.61 -4.22
C GLY A 228 7.06 -2.24 -3.57
N ARG A 229 6.93 -1.17 -4.36
CA ARG A 229 6.65 0.19 -3.88
C ARG A 229 5.17 0.53 -3.99
N ILE A 230 4.72 1.43 -3.13
CA ILE A 230 3.33 1.89 -3.03
C ILE A 230 3.32 3.40 -3.16
N ALA A 231 2.59 3.91 -4.16
CA ALA A 231 2.49 5.33 -4.46
C ALA A 231 1.09 5.87 -4.13
N PHE A 232 1.03 6.96 -3.39
CA PHE A 232 -0.19 7.72 -3.10
C PHE A 232 -0.14 9.05 -3.86
N VAL A 233 -1.02 9.24 -4.85
CA VAL A 233 -0.99 10.40 -5.73
C VAL A 233 -2.28 11.19 -5.59
N THR A 234 -2.20 12.48 -5.17
CA THR A 234 -3.36 13.35 -4.98
C THR A 234 -3.73 14.07 -6.28
N GLY A 235 -5.06 14.27 -6.52
CA GLY A 235 -5.57 14.85 -7.77
C GLY A 235 -5.21 13.99 -8.98
N ALA A 236 -5.25 12.68 -8.82
CA ALA A 236 -4.71 11.73 -9.79
C ALA A 236 -5.76 11.15 -10.76
N ALA A 237 -7.01 11.57 -10.67
CA ALA A 237 -8.04 11.14 -11.63
C ALA A 237 -7.85 11.76 -13.03
N SER A 238 -7.00 12.78 -13.17
CA SER A 238 -6.77 13.46 -14.43
C SER A 238 -5.39 14.14 -14.53
N GLY A 239 -5.04 14.67 -15.70
CA GLY A 239 -3.90 15.54 -15.92
C GLY A 239 -2.55 14.96 -15.51
N ILE A 240 -1.74 15.80 -14.89
CA ILE A 240 -0.38 15.44 -14.45
C ILE A 240 -0.42 14.30 -13.44
N GLY A 241 -1.33 14.34 -12.46
CA GLY A 241 -1.46 13.27 -11.46
C GLY A 241 -1.76 11.91 -12.07
N LYS A 242 -2.67 11.85 -13.06
CA LYS A 242 -2.97 10.61 -13.80
C LYS A 242 -1.77 10.10 -14.59
N ALA A 243 -1.04 10.99 -15.26
CA ALA A 243 0.17 10.60 -15.99
C ALA A 243 1.24 10.03 -15.05
N ILE A 244 1.47 10.66 -13.89
CA ILE A 244 2.40 10.16 -12.85
C ILE A 244 1.94 8.78 -12.36
N ALA A 245 0.67 8.63 -12.02
CA ALA A 245 0.10 7.35 -11.57
C ALA A 245 0.28 6.26 -12.62
N THR A 246 0.01 6.57 -13.89
CA THR A 246 0.20 5.65 -15.02
C THR A 246 1.66 5.23 -15.17
N ARG A 247 2.59 6.18 -15.07
CA ARG A 247 4.02 5.90 -15.17
C ARG A 247 4.50 5.01 -14.03
N LEU A 248 4.12 5.32 -12.79
CA LEU A 248 4.49 4.53 -11.61
C LEU A 248 3.94 3.10 -11.67
N ALA A 249 2.68 2.91 -12.11
CA ALA A 249 2.10 1.59 -12.34
C ALA A 249 2.84 0.81 -13.43
N ALA A 250 3.21 1.46 -14.52
CA ALA A 250 4.00 0.86 -15.59
C ALA A 250 5.39 0.40 -15.12
N GLU A 251 5.98 1.09 -14.14
CA GLU A 251 7.24 0.72 -13.48
C GLU A 251 7.06 -0.28 -12.32
N GLY A 252 5.84 -0.76 -12.08
CA GLY A 252 5.55 -1.86 -11.15
C GLY A 252 5.15 -1.45 -9.74
N ALA A 253 4.89 -0.17 -9.47
CA ALA A 253 4.31 0.27 -8.23
C ALA A 253 2.83 -0.14 -8.09
N CYS A 254 2.37 -0.36 -6.87
CA CYS A 254 0.96 -0.27 -6.53
C CYS A 254 0.58 1.20 -6.37
N VAL A 255 -0.55 1.63 -6.92
CA VAL A 255 -0.91 3.05 -6.98
C VAL A 255 -2.26 3.32 -6.34
N VAL A 256 -2.30 4.33 -5.48
CA VAL A 256 -3.53 4.89 -4.93
C VAL A 256 -3.84 6.19 -5.66
N ILE A 257 -4.93 6.20 -6.41
CA ILE A 257 -5.49 7.36 -7.08
C ILE A 257 -6.37 8.10 -6.07
N ALA A 258 -5.84 9.15 -5.46
CA ALA A 258 -6.56 9.94 -4.48
C ALA A 258 -7.13 11.19 -5.15
N ASP A 259 -8.46 11.35 -5.17
CA ASP A 259 -9.12 12.49 -5.80
C ASP A 259 -10.37 12.91 -5.02
N LEU A 260 -10.80 14.14 -5.19
CA LEU A 260 -12.05 14.64 -4.59
C LEU A 260 -13.28 13.88 -5.13
N ASP A 261 -13.22 13.48 -6.40
CA ASP A 261 -14.27 12.74 -7.11
C ASP A 261 -13.93 11.23 -7.09
N LEU A 262 -14.58 10.49 -6.19
CA LEU A 262 -14.36 9.05 -6.02
C LEU A 262 -14.62 8.26 -7.31
N GLU A 263 -15.68 8.60 -8.05
CA GLU A 263 -16.04 7.84 -9.27
C GLU A 263 -14.94 8.00 -10.33
N LYS A 264 -14.41 9.21 -10.50
CA LYS A 264 -13.29 9.45 -11.41
C LYS A 264 -12.00 8.80 -10.92
N ALA A 265 -11.75 8.80 -9.62
CA ALA A 265 -10.59 8.10 -9.04
C ALA A 265 -10.65 6.60 -9.32
N GLN A 266 -11.80 5.98 -9.10
CA GLN A 266 -12.02 4.54 -9.37
C GLN A 266 -11.93 4.22 -10.88
N ALA A 267 -12.50 5.07 -11.73
CA ALA A 267 -12.39 4.91 -13.18
C ALA A 267 -10.93 5.00 -13.66
N ALA A 268 -10.17 5.98 -13.16
CA ALA A 268 -8.76 6.14 -13.47
C ALA A 268 -7.91 4.95 -12.96
N ALA A 269 -8.21 4.42 -11.77
CA ALA A 269 -7.55 3.22 -11.25
C ALA A 269 -7.84 1.99 -12.11
N ALA A 270 -9.08 1.80 -12.55
CA ALA A 270 -9.48 0.69 -13.42
C ALA A 270 -8.76 0.71 -14.79
N GLU A 271 -8.42 1.89 -15.30
CA GLU A 271 -7.61 2.00 -16.53
C GLU A 271 -6.16 1.50 -16.35
N LEU A 272 -5.62 1.54 -15.13
CA LEU A 272 -4.26 1.05 -14.82
C LEU A 272 -4.21 -0.46 -14.64
N GLY A 273 -5.32 -1.09 -14.28
CA GLY A 273 -5.43 -2.52 -14.07
C GLY A 273 -6.49 -2.90 -13.02
N ASN A 274 -6.35 -4.11 -12.48
CA ASN A 274 -7.20 -4.55 -11.38
C ASN A 274 -6.74 -3.97 -10.03
N THR A 275 -7.42 -4.33 -8.93
CA THR A 275 -7.10 -3.88 -7.57
C THR A 275 -5.75 -4.36 -7.03
N ASP A 276 -5.09 -5.28 -7.71
CA ASP A 276 -3.69 -5.65 -7.40
C ASP A 276 -2.69 -4.61 -7.94
N VAL A 277 -3.11 -3.71 -8.86
CA VAL A 277 -2.27 -2.65 -9.43
C VAL A 277 -2.64 -1.28 -8.86
N ALA A 278 -3.94 -0.93 -8.85
CA ALA A 278 -4.37 0.39 -8.43
C ALA A 278 -5.75 0.36 -7.75
N ILE A 279 -5.96 1.32 -6.82
CA ILE A 279 -7.24 1.62 -6.21
C ILE A 279 -7.54 3.12 -6.32
N GLY A 280 -8.82 3.47 -6.41
CA GLY A 280 -9.30 4.86 -6.34
C GLY A 280 -9.93 5.12 -4.98
N VAL A 281 -9.54 6.23 -4.32
CA VAL A 281 -10.04 6.66 -3.01
C VAL A 281 -10.51 8.11 -3.05
N ALA A 282 -11.54 8.42 -2.25
CA ALA A 282 -11.97 9.79 -2.06
C ALA A 282 -10.98 10.55 -1.15
N ALA A 283 -10.52 11.72 -1.58
CA ALA A 283 -9.57 12.52 -0.82
C ALA A 283 -9.81 14.02 -1.02
N ASN A 284 -10.43 14.66 -0.05
CA ASN A 284 -10.42 16.12 0.04
C ASN A 284 -9.13 16.56 0.74
N VAL A 285 -8.16 17.09 -0.01
CA VAL A 285 -6.86 17.48 0.55
C VAL A 285 -6.95 18.61 1.58
N ALA A 286 -8.01 19.41 1.55
CA ALA A 286 -8.25 20.50 2.51
C ALA A 286 -8.80 20.01 3.86
N ASP A 287 -9.11 18.73 3.99
CA ASP A 287 -9.73 18.07 5.15
C ASP A 287 -8.81 16.97 5.70
N ALA A 288 -8.37 17.13 6.95
CA ALA A 288 -7.43 16.22 7.59
C ALA A 288 -8.02 14.82 7.80
N ASP A 289 -9.31 14.73 8.16
CA ASP A 289 -9.97 13.46 8.42
C ASP A 289 -10.20 12.68 7.11
N ALA A 290 -10.54 13.38 6.02
CA ALA A 290 -10.66 12.78 4.70
C ALA A 290 -9.31 12.22 4.18
N ILE A 291 -8.21 12.93 4.45
CA ILE A 291 -6.86 12.44 4.11
C ILE A 291 -6.47 11.23 4.95
N GLN A 292 -6.77 11.25 6.26
CA GLN A 292 -6.49 10.10 7.12
C GLN A 292 -7.28 8.87 6.66
N ALA A 293 -8.56 9.02 6.33
CA ALA A 293 -9.39 7.94 5.80
C ALA A 293 -8.83 7.37 4.50
N ALA A 294 -8.44 8.23 3.55
CA ALA A 294 -7.83 7.81 2.29
C ALA A 294 -6.50 7.07 2.49
N LEU A 295 -5.67 7.49 3.44
CA LEU A 295 -4.43 6.78 3.80
C LEU A 295 -4.72 5.46 4.51
N ASN A 296 -5.73 5.38 5.37
CA ASN A 296 -6.16 4.13 5.99
C ASN A 296 -6.58 3.10 4.92
N ASP A 297 -7.33 3.52 3.90
CA ASP A 297 -7.67 2.65 2.78
C ASP A 297 -6.42 2.19 2.00
N ALA A 298 -5.46 3.08 1.78
CA ALA A 298 -4.19 2.76 1.13
C ALA A 298 -3.38 1.72 1.90
N VAL A 299 -3.20 1.90 3.21
CA VAL A 299 -2.39 0.99 4.04
C VAL A 299 -3.09 -0.36 4.25
N LEU A 300 -4.42 -0.41 4.31
CA LEU A 300 -5.16 -1.67 4.35
C LEU A 300 -5.10 -2.41 3.00
N ALA A 301 -5.16 -1.66 1.90
CA ALA A 301 -5.06 -2.26 0.58
C ALA A 301 -3.67 -2.80 0.26
N PHE A 302 -2.61 -2.05 0.58
CA PHE A 302 -1.25 -2.35 0.12
C PHE A 302 -0.22 -2.53 1.24
N GLY A 303 -0.60 -2.37 2.48
CA GLY A 303 0.25 -2.54 3.66
C GLY A 303 0.97 -1.27 4.10
N GLY A 304 1.03 -0.23 3.29
CA GLY A 304 1.75 1.01 3.62
C GLY A 304 1.84 1.99 2.46
N VAL A 305 2.83 2.90 2.50
CA VAL A 305 3.12 3.90 1.47
C VAL A 305 4.64 4.09 1.37
N ASP A 306 5.17 4.30 0.17
CA ASP A 306 6.59 4.59 -0.07
C ASP A 306 6.82 5.93 -0.76
N LEU A 307 5.88 6.33 -1.62
CA LEU A 307 5.95 7.52 -2.44
C LEU A 307 4.65 8.29 -2.34
N VAL A 308 4.73 9.55 -1.96
CA VAL A 308 3.58 10.46 -1.89
C VAL A 308 3.78 11.60 -2.87
N VAL A 309 2.78 11.83 -3.72
CA VAL A 309 2.82 12.92 -4.69
C VAL A 309 1.73 13.94 -4.38
N ASN A 310 2.13 15.08 -3.87
CA ASN A 310 1.30 16.27 -3.69
C ASN A 310 1.07 16.94 -5.04
N ASN A 311 0.06 16.48 -5.78
CA ASN A 311 -0.27 17.00 -7.10
C ASN A 311 -1.61 17.74 -7.13
N ALA A 312 -2.54 17.48 -6.20
CA ALA A 312 -3.84 18.16 -6.15
C ALA A 312 -3.67 19.66 -6.19
N GLY A 313 -4.40 20.31 -7.07
CA GLY A 313 -4.31 21.75 -7.23
C GLY A 313 -5.33 22.33 -8.22
N LEU A 314 -5.56 23.60 -8.09
CA LEU A 314 -6.41 24.41 -8.97
C LEU A 314 -5.77 25.78 -9.19
N SER A 315 -6.23 26.50 -10.19
CA SER A 315 -5.77 27.87 -10.43
C SER A 315 -6.95 28.76 -10.85
N LEU A 316 -7.04 29.90 -10.18
CA LEU A 316 -7.95 31.00 -10.54
C LEU A 316 -7.09 32.19 -10.94
N SER A 317 -7.20 32.63 -12.20
CA SER A 317 -6.43 33.76 -12.71
C SER A 317 -7.31 34.98 -12.69
N LYS A 318 -6.98 35.98 -11.85
CA LYS A 318 -7.68 37.26 -11.71
C LYS A 318 -6.69 38.38 -11.42
N PRO A 319 -6.97 39.64 -11.89
CA PRO A 319 -6.25 40.80 -11.44
C PRO A 319 -6.31 40.96 -9.91
N LEU A 320 -5.30 41.60 -9.32
CA LEU A 320 -5.24 41.79 -7.87
C LEU A 320 -6.53 42.35 -7.27
N LEU A 321 -7.07 43.39 -7.88
CA LEU A 321 -8.27 44.11 -7.38
C LEU A 321 -9.58 43.32 -7.55
N GLU A 322 -9.57 42.27 -8.36
CA GLU A 322 -10.69 41.34 -8.58
C GLU A 322 -10.55 40.03 -7.81
N THR A 323 -9.38 39.75 -7.27
CA THR A 323 -9.13 38.56 -6.46
C THR A 323 -9.81 38.72 -5.10
N THR A 324 -10.85 37.90 -4.86
CA THR A 324 -11.58 37.94 -3.59
C THR A 324 -10.85 37.15 -2.52
N GLU A 325 -11.18 37.41 -1.24
CA GLU A 325 -10.71 36.58 -0.11
C GLU A 325 -11.04 35.10 -0.32
N LYS A 326 -12.25 34.80 -0.79
CA LYS A 326 -12.66 33.43 -1.12
C LYS A 326 -11.78 32.77 -2.20
N ASP A 327 -11.36 33.50 -3.22
CA ASP A 327 -10.46 33.00 -4.26
C ASP A 327 -9.05 32.70 -3.68
N TRP A 328 -8.62 33.56 -2.77
CA TRP A 328 -7.37 33.40 -2.04
C TRP A 328 -7.41 32.16 -1.14
N ASP A 329 -8.41 32.07 -0.26
CA ASP A 329 -8.57 31.00 0.72
C ASP A 329 -8.69 29.64 0.03
N LEU A 330 -9.53 29.52 -1.01
CA LEU A 330 -9.69 28.27 -1.75
C LEU A 330 -8.36 27.72 -2.30
N GLN A 331 -7.54 28.61 -2.89
CA GLN A 331 -6.26 28.19 -3.45
C GLN A 331 -5.25 27.81 -2.36
N HIS A 332 -5.25 28.54 -1.24
CA HIS A 332 -4.41 28.22 -0.09
C HIS A 332 -4.86 26.94 0.62
N ASP A 333 -6.16 26.74 0.83
CA ASP A 333 -6.69 25.52 1.46
C ASP A 333 -6.36 24.27 0.66
N VAL A 334 -6.52 24.30 -0.66
CA VAL A 334 -6.24 23.13 -1.50
C VAL A 334 -4.75 22.89 -1.68
N MET A 335 -3.95 23.92 -1.96
CA MET A 335 -2.55 23.72 -2.36
C MET A 335 -1.57 23.85 -1.19
N ALA A 336 -1.58 24.95 -0.44
CA ALA A 336 -0.63 25.16 0.65
C ALA A 336 -0.97 24.26 1.86
N LYS A 337 -2.16 24.43 2.44
CA LYS A 337 -2.63 23.64 3.57
C LYS A 337 -2.81 22.16 3.19
N GLY A 338 -3.39 21.88 2.00
CA GLY A 338 -3.65 20.53 1.55
C GLY A 338 -2.37 19.70 1.43
N SER A 339 -1.33 20.22 0.79
CA SER A 339 -0.05 19.49 0.71
C SER A 339 0.64 19.32 2.06
N PHE A 340 0.48 20.27 2.98
CA PHE A 340 0.93 20.11 4.37
C PHE A 340 0.19 18.96 5.07
N LEU A 341 -1.16 18.90 4.98
CA LEU A 341 -1.96 17.86 5.62
C LEU A 341 -1.63 16.46 5.08
N VAL A 342 -1.53 16.33 3.76
CA VAL A 342 -1.13 15.07 3.11
C VAL A 342 0.26 14.65 3.54
N SER A 343 1.23 15.56 3.51
CA SER A 343 2.61 15.26 3.91
C SER A 343 2.71 14.87 5.38
N LYS A 344 1.98 15.56 6.28
CA LYS A 344 1.94 15.25 7.71
C LYS A 344 1.37 13.87 8.00
N ALA A 345 0.25 13.52 7.37
CA ALA A 345 -0.39 12.23 7.57
C ALA A 345 0.45 11.08 6.98
N ALA A 346 1.01 11.28 5.78
CA ALA A 346 1.88 10.30 5.15
C ALA A 346 3.21 10.11 5.88
N ALA A 347 3.81 11.17 6.43
CA ALA A 347 5.06 11.10 7.19
C ALA A 347 4.94 10.15 8.39
N ARG A 348 3.79 10.09 9.08
CA ARG A 348 3.56 9.13 10.16
C ARG A 348 3.72 7.69 9.67
N VAL A 349 3.03 7.34 8.58
CA VAL A 349 3.11 5.99 7.99
C VAL A 349 4.56 5.67 7.57
N LEU A 350 5.25 6.60 6.93
CA LEU A 350 6.63 6.44 6.49
C LEU A 350 7.61 6.24 7.66
N ILE A 351 7.41 7.00 8.76
CA ILE A 351 8.24 6.89 9.97
C ILE A 351 7.98 5.54 10.68
N ASP A 352 6.72 5.13 10.82
CA ASP A 352 6.33 3.88 11.47
C ASP A 352 6.87 2.65 10.73
N GLN A 353 6.94 2.73 9.40
CA GLN A 353 7.53 1.68 8.56
C GLN A 353 9.05 1.54 8.72
N LYS A 354 9.77 2.61 9.04
CA LYS A 354 11.24 2.65 9.11
C LYS A 354 11.95 2.22 7.80
N LEU A 355 11.27 2.39 6.65
CA LEU A 355 11.77 2.01 5.33
C LEU A 355 12.27 3.22 4.51
N GLY A 356 12.24 4.42 5.10
CA GLY A 356 12.41 5.66 4.37
C GLY A 356 11.24 5.94 3.43
N GLY A 357 11.46 6.75 2.40
CA GLY A 357 10.44 7.04 1.39
C GLY A 357 10.64 8.37 0.67
N ASP A 358 9.66 8.74 -0.14
CA ASP A 358 9.70 9.95 -0.95
C ASP A 358 8.42 10.76 -0.85
N ILE A 359 8.54 12.07 -0.67
CA ILE A 359 7.44 13.02 -0.79
C ILE A 359 7.78 13.99 -1.93
N ILE A 360 6.95 14.00 -2.97
CA ILE A 360 7.14 14.81 -4.16
C ILE A 360 6.04 15.89 -4.23
N TYR A 361 6.43 17.13 -4.46
CA TYR A 361 5.52 18.25 -4.68
C TYR A 361 5.48 18.63 -6.15
N ILE A 362 4.31 18.62 -6.75
CA ILE A 362 4.10 19.22 -8.07
C ILE A 362 3.79 20.72 -7.84
N SER A 363 4.87 21.48 -7.74
CA SER A 363 4.80 22.93 -7.55
C SER A 363 4.57 23.65 -8.89
N SER A 364 5.32 24.66 -9.21
CA SER A 364 5.23 25.41 -10.48
C SER A 364 6.45 26.29 -10.65
N LYS A 365 6.79 26.65 -11.90
CA LYS A 365 7.70 27.77 -12.14
C LYS A 365 7.26 29.06 -11.44
N ASN A 366 5.96 29.23 -11.23
CA ASN A 366 5.39 30.40 -10.55
C ASN A 366 5.73 30.47 -9.06
N SER A 367 6.35 29.45 -8.50
CA SER A 367 6.95 29.51 -7.17
C SER A 367 8.15 30.45 -7.09
N VAL A 368 8.76 30.76 -8.25
CA VAL A 368 9.98 31.58 -8.37
C VAL A 368 9.75 32.78 -9.29
N PHE A 369 9.03 32.61 -10.40
CA PHE A 369 8.81 33.64 -11.41
C PHE A 369 7.42 34.25 -11.32
N ALA A 370 7.35 35.58 -11.28
CA ALA A 370 6.09 36.29 -11.26
C ALA A 370 5.36 36.21 -12.62
N GLY A 371 4.05 36.11 -12.57
CA GLY A 371 3.16 36.23 -13.72
C GLY A 371 1.98 37.16 -13.42
N PRO A 372 1.43 37.87 -14.39
CA PRO A 372 0.29 38.75 -14.18
C PRO A 372 -0.96 37.95 -13.80
N ASN A 373 -1.87 38.58 -13.07
CA ASN A 373 -3.19 38.03 -12.71
C ASN A 373 -3.17 36.68 -11.99
N ASN A 374 -2.18 36.46 -11.14
CA ASN A 374 -1.95 35.10 -10.57
C ASN A 374 -1.41 35.15 -9.14
N ILE A 375 -1.81 36.15 -8.35
CA ILE A 375 -1.22 36.38 -7.03
C ILE A 375 -1.46 35.20 -6.06
N ALA A 376 -2.70 34.73 -5.93
CA ALA A 376 -3.04 33.66 -4.98
C ALA A 376 -2.35 32.34 -5.37
N TYR A 377 -2.42 31.96 -6.65
CA TYR A 377 -1.75 30.74 -7.14
C TYR A 377 -0.23 30.77 -6.94
N SER A 378 0.42 31.90 -7.32
CA SER A 378 1.87 32.02 -7.19
C SER A 378 2.32 32.02 -5.73
N ALA A 379 1.54 32.63 -4.83
CA ALA A 379 1.81 32.62 -3.40
C ALA A 379 1.76 31.17 -2.83
N THR A 380 0.71 30.41 -3.18
CA THR A 380 0.60 29.01 -2.73
C THR A 380 1.70 28.13 -3.30
N LYS A 381 2.13 28.34 -4.55
CA LYS A 381 3.23 27.58 -5.14
C LYS A 381 4.60 27.94 -4.54
N ALA A 382 4.78 29.17 -4.10
CA ALA A 382 5.97 29.59 -3.34
C ALA A 382 5.98 28.95 -1.94
N ASP A 383 4.81 28.87 -1.28
CA ASP A 383 4.64 28.15 -0.03
C ASP A 383 5.01 26.68 -0.19
N GLN A 384 4.44 25.96 -1.18
CA GLN A 384 4.79 24.56 -1.46
C GLN A 384 6.30 24.37 -1.69
N ALA A 385 6.94 25.25 -2.46
CA ALA A 385 8.38 25.19 -2.70
C ALA A 385 9.21 25.41 -1.42
N HIS A 386 8.67 26.11 -0.42
CA HIS A 386 9.32 26.28 0.88
C HIS A 386 9.05 25.10 1.80
N GLN A 387 7.84 24.54 1.81
CA GLN A 387 7.52 23.29 2.52
C GLN A 387 8.49 22.16 2.13
N VAL A 388 8.82 22.00 0.84
CA VAL A 388 9.82 21.02 0.38
C VAL A 388 11.13 21.15 1.14
N ARG A 389 11.66 22.38 1.33
CA ARG A 389 12.92 22.60 2.02
C ARG A 389 12.86 22.30 3.51
N LEU A 390 11.75 22.70 4.16
CA LEU A 390 11.54 22.47 5.58
C LEU A 390 11.39 20.98 5.88
N LEU A 391 10.51 20.30 5.15
CA LEU A 391 10.27 18.88 5.33
C LEU A 391 11.48 18.01 4.98
N ALA A 392 12.30 18.41 4.00
CA ALA A 392 13.55 17.70 3.69
C ALA A 392 14.52 17.73 4.89
N VAL A 393 14.55 18.82 5.66
CA VAL A 393 15.37 18.93 6.87
C VAL A 393 14.78 18.10 8.01
N GLU A 394 13.45 18.23 8.25
CA GLU A 394 12.78 17.57 9.37
C GLU A 394 12.70 16.05 9.21
N LEU A 395 12.46 15.56 7.99
CA LEU A 395 12.22 14.14 7.73
C LEU A 395 13.46 13.37 7.27
N GLY A 396 14.57 14.07 7.03
CA GLY A 396 15.82 13.47 6.56
C GLY A 396 16.40 12.43 7.52
N GLU A 397 16.27 12.63 8.82
CA GLU A 397 16.74 11.68 9.85
C GLU A 397 16.02 10.33 9.79
N PHE A 398 14.77 10.28 9.23
CA PHE A 398 14.00 9.06 9.02
C PHE A 398 14.25 8.43 7.65
N GLY A 399 15.23 8.92 6.87
CA GLY A 399 15.50 8.45 5.52
C GLY A 399 14.43 8.85 4.48
N ILE A 400 13.59 9.84 4.80
CA ILE A 400 12.54 10.33 3.91
C ILE A 400 13.09 11.51 3.11
N ARG A 401 13.03 11.40 1.78
CA ARG A 401 13.44 12.45 0.85
C ARG A 401 12.24 13.30 0.45
N VAL A 402 12.41 14.62 0.42
CA VAL A 402 11.36 15.54 -0.03
C VAL A 402 11.89 16.39 -1.17
N ASN A 403 11.20 16.35 -2.32
CA ASN A 403 11.59 17.04 -3.54
C ASN A 403 10.42 17.74 -4.20
N GLY A 404 10.72 18.70 -5.05
CA GLY A 404 9.71 19.46 -5.81
C GLY A 404 10.02 19.51 -7.30
N ILE A 405 8.98 19.39 -8.10
CA ILE A 405 9.02 19.58 -9.56
C ILE A 405 8.31 20.91 -9.87
N ASN A 406 8.91 21.74 -10.71
CA ASN A 406 8.38 23.05 -11.11
C ASN A 406 8.00 23.07 -12.60
N PRO A 407 6.87 22.49 -13.01
CA PRO A 407 6.44 22.52 -14.40
C PRO A 407 6.18 23.96 -14.87
N ASP A 408 6.41 24.22 -16.15
CA ASP A 408 5.91 25.41 -16.83
C ASP A 408 4.49 25.15 -17.37
N GLY A 409 4.07 25.81 -18.42
CA GLY A 409 2.72 25.69 -18.98
C GLY A 409 2.46 24.31 -19.60
N VAL A 410 1.90 23.40 -18.81
CA VAL A 410 1.38 22.10 -19.28
C VAL A 410 -0.04 22.33 -19.74
N VAL A 411 -0.22 22.70 -21.04
CA VAL A 411 -1.52 23.11 -21.57
C VAL A 411 -2.39 21.90 -21.92
N ARG A 412 -1.88 21.03 -22.77
CA ARG A 412 -2.61 19.82 -23.19
C ARG A 412 -2.71 18.81 -22.05
N GLY A 413 -3.89 18.23 -21.89
CA GLY A 413 -4.14 17.19 -20.89
C GLY A 413 -4.20 17.68 -19.45
N SER A 414 -4.11 18.99 -19.19
CA SER A 414 -4.21 19.57 -17.85
C SER A 414 -5.63 19.95 -17.50
N GLY A 415 -6.16 19.49 -16.37
CA GLY A 415 -7.46 19.88 -15.86
C GLY A 415 -7.55 21.40 -15.53
N ILE A 416 -6.45 22.02 -15.15
CA ILE A 416 -6.39 23.47 -14.87
C ILE A 416 -6.70 24.28 -16.15
N PHE A 417 -6.08 23.92 -17.27
CA PHE A 417 -6.31 24.63 -18.52
C PHE A 417 -7.70 24.38 -19.11
N ALA A 418 -8.28 23.21 -18.89
CA ALA A 418 -9.63 22.87 -19.33
C ALA A 418 -10.74 23.58 -18.55
N SER A 419 -10.47 24.16 -17.37
CA SER A 419 -11.45 24.81 -16.50
C SER A 419 -11.72 26.30 -16.83
N GLY A 420 -11.45 26.78 -18.08
CA GLY A 420 -11.57 28.18 -18.48
C GLY A 420 -10.34 29.03 -18.15
N TRP A 421 -9.39 28.49 -17.39
CA TRP A 421 -8.12 29.18 -17.10
C TRP A 421 -7.28 29.37 -18.38
N GLY A 422 -7.34 28.39 -19.31
CA GLY A 422 -6.68 28.45 -20.61
C GLY A 422 -7.14 29.68 -21.42
N ALA A 423 -8.43 29.87 -21.55
CA ALA A 423 -9.02 31.04 -22.25
C ALA A 423 -8.59 32.38 -21.63
N ASN A 424 -8.62 32.48 -20.28
CA ASN A 424 -8.18 33.66 -19.56
C ASN A 424 -6.68 33.97 -19.78
N ARG A 425 -5.84 32.96 -19.84
CA ARG A 425 -4.40 33.11 -20.09
C ARG A 425 -4.12 33.47 -21.55
N ALA A 426 -4.83 32.87 -22.50
CA ALA A 426 -4.75 33.23 -23.92
C ALA A 426 -5.12 34.69 -24.13
N ALA A 427 -6.22 35.13 -23.54
CA ALA A 427 -6.63 36.55 -23.56
C ALA A 427 -5.58 37.48 -22.93
N THR A 428 -4.99 37.11 -21.79
CA THR A 428 -3.94 37.87 -21.10
C THR A 428 -2.69 38.05 -21.98
N TYR A 429 -2.36 37.06 -22.80
CA TYR A 429 -1.19 37.09 -23.68
C TYR A 429 -1.51 37.55 -25.12
N GLY A 430 -2.78 37.77 -25.46
CA GLY A 430 -3.20 38.19 -26.80
C GLY A 430 -3.01 37.10 -27.86
N VAL A 431 -3.15 35.82 -27.50
CA VAL A 431 -3.05 34.70 -28.40
C VAL A 431 -4.36 33.91 -28.46
N ALA A 432 -4.60 33.12 -29.51
CA ALA A 432 -5.72 32.19 -29.53
C ALA A 432 -5.49 31.03 -28.50
N GLU A 433 -6.59 30.50 -27.95
CA GLU A 433 -6.49 29.43 -26.93
C GLU A 433 -5.78 28.19 -27.48
N GLU A 434 -6.02 27.84 -28.74
CA GLU A 434 -5.38 26.76 -29.48
C GLU A 434 -3.86 26.92 -29.64
N ASP A 435 -3.37 28.17 -29.67
CA ASP A 435 -1.96 28.50 -29.83
C ASP A 435 -1.21 28.61 -28.51
N LEU A 436 -1.91 28.52 -27.37
CA LEU A 436 -1.35 28.77 -26.05
C LEU A 436 -0.20 27.80 -25.73
N GLY A 437 -0.32 26.51 -26.11
CA GLY A 437 0.73 25.51 -25.93
C GLY A 437 2.01 25.88 -26.67
N GLN A 438 1.89 26.27 -27.94
CA GLN A 438 3.02 26.72 -28.77
C GLN A 438 3.60 28.06 -28.25
N PHE A 439 2.77 28.94 -27.75
CA PHE A 439 3.21 30.19 -27.13
C PHE A 439 4.12 29.92 -25.92
N TYR A 440 3.72 28.99 -25.01
CA TYR A 440 4.56 28.59 -23.91
C TYR A 440 5.85 27.90 -24.38
N ALA A 441 5.76 26.98 -25.35
CA ALA A 441 6.92 26.32 -25.93
C ALA A 441 7.97 27.30 -26.46
N ASN A 442 7.53 28.33 -27.19
CA ASN A 442 8.40 29.37 -27.78
C ASN A 442 9.14 30.22 -26.74
N ARG A 443 8.67 30.27 -25.48
CA ARG A 443 9.31 30.96 -24.36
C ARG A 443 10.38 30.14 -23.67
N THR A 444 10.43 28.83 -23.91
CA THR A 444 11.43 27.93 -23.33
C THR A 444 12.66 27.83 -24.21
N ILE A 445 13.78 27.40 -23.62
CA ILE A 445 15.03 27.19 -24.39
C ILE A 445 14.85 26.05 -25.39
N LEU A 446 14.18 24.96 -24.98
CA LEU A 446 14.02 23.76 -25.79
C LEU A 446 12.98 23.93 -26.91
N LYS A 447 12.16 24.99 -26.89
CA LYS A 447 11.08 25.23 -27.88
C LYS A 447 10.11 24.06 -28.05
N ARG A 448 9.90 23.31 -26.95
CA ARG A 448 9.02 22.14 -26.92
C ARG A 448 7.87 22.38 -25.96
N GLU A 449 6.69 21.94 -26.32
CA GLU A 449 5.54 21.90 -25.45
C GLU A 449 5.77 20.84 -24.35
N VAL A 450 5.40 21.16 -23.12
CA VAL A 450 5.43 20.26 -22.00
C VAL A 450 4.06 19.62 -21.85
N VAL A 451 4.01 18.30 -21.78
CA VAL A 451 2.80 17.49 -21.59
C VAL A 451 2.88 16.75 -20.24
N PRO A 452 1.74 16.26 -19.69
CA PRO A 452 1.71 15.55 -18.41
C PRO A 452 2.74 14.43 -18.31
N GLU A 453 2.97 13.68 -19.37
CA GLU A 453 3.92 12.57 -19.43
C GLU A 453 5.36 13.04 -19.19
N ASN A 454 5.71 14.24 -19.66
CA ASN A 454 7.05 14.80 -19.41
C ASN A 454 7.27 15.19 -17.94
N VAL A 455 6.21 15.42 -17.19
CA VAL A 455 6.29 15.67 -15.75
C VAL A 455 6.37 14.33 -15.00
N ALA A 456 5.76 13.28 -15.55
CA ALA A 456 5.75 11.93 -15.00
C ALA A 456 7.08 11.19 -15.16
N ASP A 457 7.82 11.46 -16.24
CA ASP A 457 9.17 10.93 -16.52
C ASP A 457 10.25 11.54 -15.62
#